data_4f862fa90ad9c02303d85a6609d771a9
#
_entry.id   4f862fa90ad9c02303d85a6609d771a9
#
_cell.length_a   1.000
_cell.length_b   1.000
_cell.length_c   1.000
_cell.angle_alpha   90.00
_cell.angle_beta   90.00
_cell.angle_gamma   90.00
#
_symmetry.space_group_name_H-M   'P 1'
#
loop_
_entity.id
_entity.type
_entity.pdbx_description
1 polymer ?
#
loop_
_entity_poly.entity_id
_entity_poly.type
_entity_poly.pdbx_seq_one_letter_code
_entity_poly.pdbx_strand_id
1 'polypeptide(L)'
;NIYGFRPTPGLIASSRLSHNSKLPILTTPGCFSKNPQDMSIFLDVIVGKNSSDPYSFNLDGTFKDTFIKENELSKIKIGWLSNMNSKYNIENGILEICEESLKKLNSENILIENLKPNLNVDVLWDSWTTLRAKSIYDDTVNMGIKDIDSMTFQAIWEYKKGSAINSENIELALTQKKKCLQQINKIFENFDLLTLPSAQIFPFDKQIQYPTEINKVKLDTYH
;
A
#
# COMPACT_ATOMS: atom_id res chain seq x y z
N ASN A 1 5.40 13.08 -12.76
CA ASN A 1 4.33 13.22 -11.78
C ASN A 1 3.06 12.57 -12.30
N ILE A 2 2.64 11.52 -11.62
CA ILE A 2 1.40 10.77 -11.89
C ILE A 2 0.70 10.48 -10.56
N TYR A 3 -0.61 10.37 -10.60
CA TYR A 3 -1.42 9.89 -9.50
C TYR A 3 -1.60 8.38 -9.65
N GLY A 4 -1.43 7.64 -8.55
CA GLY A 4 -1.74 6.23 -8.48
C GLY A 4 -2.91 6.01 -7.52
N PHE A 5 -3.80 5.11 -7.86
CA PHE A 5 -4.93 4.76 -7.01
C PHE A 5 -4.96 3.25 -6.76
N ARG A 6 -4.96 2.87 -5.50
CA ARG A 6 -5.10 1.49 -5.06
C ARG A 6 -6.41 1.35 -4.30
N PRO A 7 -7.45 0.79 -4.93
CA PRO A 7 -8.77 0.67 -4.32
C PRO A 7 -8.82 -0.42 -3.25
N THR A 8 -9.94 -0.46 -2.55
CA THR A 8 -10.30 -1.60 -1.69
C THR A 8 -10.28 -2.90 -2.51
N PRO A 9 -9.69 -4.00 -1.98
CA PRO A 9 -9.71 -5.30 -2.66
C PRO A 9 -11.13 -5.72 -3.04
N GLY A 10 -11.31 -6.16 -4.27
CA GLY A 10 -12.61 -6.56 -4.82
C GLY A 10 -13.39 -5.45 -5.53
N LEU A 11 -13.00 -4.18 -5.39
CA LEU A 11 -13.62 -3.10 -6.15
C LEU A 11 -13.32 -3.22 -7.66
N ILE A 12 -12.08 -3.54 -7.99
CA ILE A 12 -11.68 -3.97 -9.34
C ILE A 12 -11.52 -5.47 -9.30
N ALA A 13 -12.35 -6.20 -10.04
CA ALA A 13 -12.30 -7.65 -10.08
C ALA A 13 -10.99 -8.16 -10.67
N SER A 14 -10.46 -9.26 -10.13
CA SER A 14 -9.21 -9.86 -10.58
C SER A 14 -9.26 -11.38 -10.52
N SER A 15 -9.18 -12.04 -11.66
CA SER A 15 -9.10 -13.50 -11.74
C SER A 15 -7.78 -14.09 -11.22
N ARG A 16 -6.77 -13.24 -10.99
CA ARG A 16 -5.47 -13.67 -10.43
C ARG A 16 -5.46 -13.81 -8.92
N LEU A 17 -6.51 -13.35 -8.24
CA LEU A 17 -6.64 -13.58 -6.82
C LEU A 17 -6.86 -15.07 -6.60
N SER A 18 -5.84 -15.75 -6.07
CA SER A 18 -5.89 -17.18 -5.79
C SER A 18 -6.98 -17.44 -4.75
N HIS A 19 -8.14 -17.85 -5.22
CA HIS A 19 -9.32 -18.13 -4.39
C HIS A 19 -9.11 -19.30 -3.41
N ASN A 20 -8.02 -20.03 -3.57
CA ASN A 20 -7.67 -21.20 -2.75
C ASN A 20 -6.61 -20.90 -1.68
N SER A 21 -6.10 -19.67 -1.61
CA SER A 21 -5.11 -19.31 -0.60
C SER A 21 -5.79 -18.98 0.73
N LYS A 22 -5.27 -19.57 1.81
CA LYS A 22 -5.62 -19.16 3.19
C LYS A 22 -4.98 -17.83 3.58
N LEU A 23 -4.15 -17.28 2.70
CA LEU A 23 -3.45 -16.03 2.91
C LEU A 23 -4.35 -14.84 2.53
N PRO A 24 -4.18 -13.69 3.20
CA PRO A 24 -4.92 -12.49 2.85
C PRO A 24 -4.50 -11.96 1.48
N ILE A 25 -5.44 -11.31 0.79
CA ILE A 25 -5.16 -10.60 -0.45
C ILE A 25 -4.23 -9.44 -0.15
N LEU A 26 -3.01 -9.47 -0.69
CA LEU A 26 -2.00 -8.44 -0.52
C LEU A 26 -1.83 -7.55 -1.76
N THR A 27 -2.34 -7.99 -2.91
CA THR A 27 -2.29 -7.27 -4.18
C THR A 27 -3.68 -6.81 -4.60
N THR A 28 -3.77 -5.61 -5.12
CA THR A 28 -5.03 -5.04 -5.61
C THR A 28 -4.73 -4.35 -6.94
N PRO A 29 -5.49 -4.66 -8.01
CA PRO A 29 -5.41 -3.88 -9.24
C PRO A 29 -5.74 -2.42 -8.95
N GLY A 30 -5.09 -1.52 -9.68
CA GLY A 30 -5.30 -0.09 -9.57
C GLY A 30 -4.99 0.60 -10.89
N CYS A 31 -5.05 1.92 -10.90
CA CYS A 31 -4.77 2.71 -12.09
C CYS A 31 -3.83 3.87 -11.81
N PHE A 32 -3.29 4.42 -12.90
CA PHE A 32 -2.49 5.65 -12.90
C PHE A 32 -3.11 6.66 -13.84
N SER A 33 -3.02 7.93 -13.48
CA SER A 33 -3.43 9.04 -14.34
C SER A 33 -2.60 10.29 -14.10
N LYS A 34 -2.74 11.29 -14.96
CA LYS A 34 -2.08 12.60 -14.81
C LYS A 34 -2.87 13.53 -13.90
N ASN A 35 -4.14 13.27 -13.68
CA ASN A 35 -5.01 14.05 -12.81
C ASN A 35 -6.09 13.16 -12.19
N PRO A 36 -6.72 13.57 -11.08
CA PRO A 36 -7.77 12.79 -10.42
C PRO A 36 -9.04 12.64 -11.25
N GLN A 37 -9.36 13.59 -12.15
CA GLN A 37 -10.56 13.56 -13.01
C GLN A 37 -10.47 12.40 -14.00
N ASP A 38 -9.36 12.28 -14.73
CA ASP A 38 -9.14 11.15 -15.64
C ASP A 38 -9.15 9.82 -14.90
N MET A 39 -8.60 9.80 -13.68
CA MET A 39 -8.62 8.63 -12.81
C MET A 39 -10.04 8.21 -12.45
N SER A 40 -10.90 9.14 -12.09
CA SER A 40 -12.29 8.86 -11.73
C SER A 40 -13.08 8.29 -12.92
N ILE A 41 -12.90 8.85 -14.11
CA ILE A 41 -13.52 8.34 -15.34
C ILE A 41 -13.03 6.92 -15.64
N PHE A 42 -11.74 6.67 -15.51
CA PHE A 42 -11.17 5.35 -15.76
C PHE A 42 -11.67 4.32 -14.73
N LEU A 43 -11.77 4.69 -13.46
CA LEU A 43 -12.32 3.82 -12.41
C LEU A 43 -13.77 3.44 -12.71
N ASP A 44 -14.62 4.37 -13.16
CA ASP A 44 -16.00 4.08 -13.52
C ASP A 44 -16.16 3.00 -14.61
N VAL A 45 -15.11 2.80 -15.42
CA VAL A 45 -15.10 1.77 -16.47
C VAL A 45 -14.67 0.41 -15.96
N ILE A 46 -13.71 0.35 -14.99
CA ILE A 46 -13.05 -0.90 -14.59
C ILE A 46 -13.54 -1.47 -13.27
N VAL A 47 -14.29 -0.72 -12.48
CA VAL A 47 -14.86 -1.21 -11.20
C VAL A 47 -16.11 -2.04 -11.43
N GLY A 48 -16.39 -2.93 -10.51
CA GLY A 48 -17.64 -3.68 -10.46
C GLY A 48 -17.46 -5.17 -10.27
N LYS A 49 -18.60 -5.84 -10.05
CA LYS A 49 -18.66 -7.27 -9.80
C LYS A 49 -18.39 -8.07 -11.07
N ASN A 50 -17.58 -9.11 -10.94
CA ASN A 50 -17.34 -10.08 -12.00
C ASN A 50 -17.42 -11.52 -11.44
N SER A 51 -18.05 -12.43 -12.17
CA SER A 51 -18.25 -13.82 -11.76
C SER A 51 -16.95 -14.61 -11.57
N SER A 52 -15.85 -14.17 -12.20
CA SER A 52 -14.53 -14.81 -12.04
C SER A 52 -13.81 -14.42 -10.74
N ASP A 53 -14.33 -13.42 -10.01
CA ASP A 53 -13.79 -12.99 -8.72
C ASP A 53 -14.91 -12.96 -7.67
N PRO A 54 -15.00 -13.96 -6.80
CA PRO A 54 -16.04 -14.06 -5.77
C PRO A 54 -15.95 -12.94 -4.71
N TYR A 55 -14.83 -12.24 -4.62
CA TYR A 55 -14.64 -11.11 -3.70
C TYR A 55 -15.03 -9.78 -4.32
N SER A 56 -15.32 -9.75 -5.64
CA SER A 56 -15.70 -8.51 -6.31
C SER A 56 -17.11 -8.06 -5.94
N PHE A 57 -17.30 -6.74 -5.88
CA PHE A 57 -18.56 -6.11 -5.53
C PHE A 57 -18.83 -4.87 -6.40
N ASN A 58 -20.09 -4.47 -6.45
CA ASN A 58 -20.47 -3.21 -7.08
C ASN A 58 -20.37 -2.06 -6.08
N LEU A 59 -20.04 -0.88 -6.59
CA LEU A 59 -20.14 0.38 -5.87
C LEU A 59 -21.40 1.10 -6.34
N ASP A 60 -22.14 1.69 -5.42
CA ASP A 60 -23.25 2.56 -5.75
C ASP A 60 -22.74 3.95 -6.18
N GLY A 61 -23.24 4.47 -7.31
CA GLY A 61 -22.79 5.74 -7.86
C GLY A 61 -21.57 5.64 -8.77
N THR A 62 -20.98 6.78 -9.09
CA THR A 62 -19.83 6.93 -9.98
C THR A 62 -18.72 7.74 -9.34
N PHE A 63 -17.46 7.43 -9.65
CA PHE A 63 -16.32 8.20 -9.14
C PHE A 63 -16.27 9.62 -9.70
N LYS A 64 -16.67 9.82 -10.95
CA LYS A 64 -16.67 11.14 -11.60
C LYS A 64 -17.60 12.16 -10.92
N ASP A 65 -18.63 11.67 -10.22
CA ASP A 65 -19.64 12.51 -9.58
C ASP A 65 -19.38 12.67 -8.05
N THR A 66 -18.33 12.02 -7.52
CA THR A 66 -18.01 12.00 -6.07
C THR A 66 -16.97 13.04 -5.65
N PHE A 67 -16.83 14.15 -6.39
CA PHE A 67 -15.96 15.23 -5.96
C PHE A 67 -16.52 15.93 -4.73
N ILE A 68 -15.67 16.07 -3.71
CA ILE A 68 -16.02 16.82 -2.50
C ILE A 68 -16.21 18.29 -2.88
N LYS A 69 -17.34 18.85 -2.46
CA LYS A 69 -17.60 20.28 -2.67
C LYS A 69 -16.69 21.11 -1.78
N GLU A 70 -16.32 22.30 -2.27
CA GLU A 70 -15.39 23.19 -1.58
C GLU A 70 -15.81 23.51 -0.14
N ASN A 71 -17.10 23.66 0.13
CA ASN A 71 -17.66 23.91 1.47
C ASN A 71 -17.61 22.68 2.41
N GLU A 72 -17.24 21.51 1.91
CA GLU A 72 -17.12 20.28 2.70
C GLU A 72 -15.66 19.98 3.04
N LEU A 73 -14.69 20.61 2.37
CA LEU A 73 -13.26 20.42 2.60
C LEU A 73 -12.85 20.77 4.03
N SER A 74 -13.44 21.83 4.62
CA SER A 74 -13.14 22.25 6.00
C SER A 74 -13.57 21.28 7.08
N LYS A 75 -14.33 20.23 6.72
CA LYS A 75 -14.75 19.19 7.65
C LYS A 75 -13.80 18.01 7.68
N ILE A 76 -12.88 17.93 6.71
CA ILE A 76 -11.96 16.79 6.58
C ILE A 76 -10.83 16.93 7.60
N LYS A 77 -10.58 15.85 8.33
CA LYS A 77 -9.47 15.72 9.26
C LYS A 77 -8.42 14.80 8.70
N ILE A 78 -7.21 15.30 8.56
CA ILE A 78 -6.06 14.58 8.02
C ILE A 78 -5.04 14.32 9.14
N GLY A 79 -4.71 13.06 9.34
CA GLY A 79 -3.61 12.66 10.21
C GLY A 79 -2.30 12.56 9.40
N TRP A 80 -1.30 13.37 9.74
CA TRP A 80 0.04 13.29 9.15
C TRP A 80 0.94 12.35 9.96
N LEU A 81 1.37 11.27 9.33
CA LEU A 81 2.17 10.22 9.95
C LEU A 81 3.69 10.43 9.82
N SER A 82 4.10 11.40 8.98
CA SER A 82 5.52 11.72 8.73
C SER A 82 6.33 10.47 8.36
N ASN A 83 7.40 10.18 9.10
CA ASN A 83 8.23 8.99 8.96
C ASN A 83 7.90 7.91 10.02
N MET A 84 6.66 7.86 10.49
CA MET A 84 6.20 6.89 11.48
C MET A 84 7.06 6.85 12.76
N ASN A 85 7.30 8.02 13.36
CA ASN A 85 8.16 8.21 14.53
C ASN A 85 9.62 7.78 14.29
N SER A 86 10.17 8.16 13.14
CA SER A 86 11.55 7.83 12.71
C SER A 86 11.81 6.34 12.49
N LYS A 87 10.76 5.55 12.32
CA LYS A 87 10.87 4.13 11.97
C LYS A 87 11.24 3.91 10.50
N TYR A 88 10.79 4.80 9.62
CA TYR A 88 11.20 4.78 8.23
C TYR A 88 12.33 5.77 7.99
N ASN A 89 13.43 5.26 7.41
CA ASN A 89 14.50 6.11 6.91
C ASN A 89 14.04 6.73 5.59
N ILE A 90 13.91 8.04 5.58
CA ILE A 90 13.43 8.82 4.43
C ILE A 90 14.55 9.76 4.00
N GLU A 91 14.82 9.81 2.69
CA GLU A 91 15.85 10.67 2.11
C GLU A 91 15.59 12.14 2.46
N ASN A 92 16.66 12.86 2.78
CA ASN A 92 16.58 14.27 3.17
C ASN A 92 15.90 15.12 2.08
N GLY A 93 14.99 15.99 2.47
CA GLY A 93 14.22 16.85 1.56
C GLY A 93 12.81 16.33 1.24
N ILE A 94 12.53 15.02 1.40
CA ILE A 94 11.20 14.48 1.10
C ILE A 94 10.15 14.93 2.12
N LEU A 95 10.48 14.86 3.41
CA LEU A 95 9.53 15.29 4.45
C LEU A 95 9.21 16.77 4.32
N GLU A 96 10.21 17.59 4.05
CA GLU A 96 10.07 19.03 3.85
C GLU A 96 9.10 19.36 2.70
N ILE A 97 9.23 18.67 1.56
CA ILE A 97 8.34 18.84 0.41
C ILE A 97 6.90 18.42 0.75
N CYS A 98 6.74 17.30 1.48
CA CYS A 98 5.43 16.84 1.91
C CYS A 98 4.78 17.84 2.88
N GLU A 99 5.52 18.33 3.86
CA GLU A 99 5.03 19.28 4.86
C GLU A 99 4.68 20.64 4.24
N GLU A 100 5.47 21.12 3.27
CA GLU A 100 5.11 22.32 2.51
C GLU A 100 3.81 22.15 1.72
N SER A 101 3.58 20.95 1.16
CA SER A 101 2.33 20.64 0.46
C SER A 101 1.15 20.60 1.42
N LEU A 102 1.31 20.03 2.61
CA LEU A 102 0.29 20.00 3.64
C LEU A 102 -0.05 21.39 4.18
N LYS A 103 0.95 22.29 4.32
CA LYS A 103 0.71 23.69 4.71
C LYS A 103 -0.22 24.43 3.74
N LYS A 104 -0.16 24.11 2.43
CA LYS A 104 -1.08 24.67 1.45
C LYS A 104 -2.52 24.20 1.66
N LEU A 105 -2.72 22.95 2.03
CA LEU A 105 -4.05 22.43 2.37
C LEU A 105 -4.61 23.06 3.65
N ASN A 106 -3.75 23.37 4.63
CA ASN A 106 -4.17 24.02 5.87
C ASN A 106 -4.70 25.44 5.62
N SER A 107 -4.23 26.12 4.57
CA SER A 107 -4.78 27.42 4.16
C SER A 107 -6.22 27.38 3.66
N GLU A 108 -6.70 26.19 3.27
CA GLU A 108 -8.09 25.90 2.86
C GLU A 108 -8.99 25.46 4.03
N ASN A 109 -8.56 25.69 5.28
CA ASN A 109 -9.25 25.29 6.52
C ASN A 109 -9.43 23.77 6.69
N ILE A 110 -8.61 22.95 6.04
CA ILE A 110 -8.55 21.52 6.29
C ILE A 110 -7.75 21.29 7.57
N LEU A 111 -8.30 20.53 8.51
CA LEU A 111 -7.62 20.22 9.76
C LEU A 111 -6.54 19.16 9.52
N ILE A 112 -5.28 19.51 9.77
CA ILE A 112 -4.14 18.60 9.66
C ILE A 112 -3.46 18.49 11.01
N GLU A 113 -3.34 17.27 11.53
CA GLU A 113 -2.70 16.98 12.81
C GLU A 113 -1.50 16.05 12.62
N ASN A 114 -0.38 16.39 13.27
CA ASN A 114 0.79 15.51 13.34
C ASN A 114 0.51 14.36 14.29
N LEU A 115 0.56 13.13 13.77
CA LEU A 115 0.29 11.94 14.55
C LEU A 115 1.59 11.20 14.91
N LYS A 116 1.62 10.69 16.14
CA LYS A 116 2.63 9.76 16.61
C LYS A 116 1.95 8.46 17.05
N PRO A 117 1.48 7.65 16.09
CA PRO A 117 0.70 6.47 16.42
C PRO A 117 1.56 5.47 17.20
N ASN A 118 0.96 4.85 18.21
CA ASN A 118 1.58 3.70 18.88
C ASN A 118 1.42 2.43 18.03
N LEU A 119 2.01 2.46 16.84
CA LEU A 119 2.01 1.35 15.89
C LEU A 119 3.41 0.73 15.87
N ASN A 120 3.49 -0.57 16.11
CA ASN A 120 4.76 -1.29 15.96
C ASN A 120 5.01 -1.58 14.48
N VAL A 121 5.77 -0.68 13.85
CA VAL A 121 6.07 -0.73 12.42
C VAL A 121 6.92 -1.95 12.07
N ASP A 122 7.85 -2.36 12.94
CA ASP A 122 8.70 -3.52 12.72
C ASP A 122 7.85 -4.79 12.65
N VAL A 123 6.90 -4.94 13.57
CA VAL A 123 5.94 -6.06 13.58
C VAL A 123 5.04 -6.04 12.33
N LEU A 124 4.59 -4.86 11.91
CA LEU A 124 3.81 -4.73 10.67
C LEU A 124 4.63 -5.15 9.45
N TRP A 125 5.88 -4.70 9.39
CA TRP A 125 6.83 -5.03 8.33
C TRP A 125 7.10 -6.54 8.26
N ASP A 126 7.44 -7.17 9.38
CA ASP A 126 7.70 -8.61 9.47
C ASP A 126 6.47 -9.42 9.05
N SER A 127 5.30 -9.01 9.53
CA SER A 127 4.04 -9.63 9.15
C SER A 127 3.79 -9.56 7.65
N TRP A 128 3.96 -8.36 7.05
CA TRP A 128 3.74 -8.16 5.63
C TRP A 128 4.76 -8.93 4.78
N THR A 129 6.06 -8.86 5.09
CA THR A 129 7.10 -9.56 4.33
C THR A 129 6.96 -11.07 4.39
N THR A 130 6.54 -11.62 5.54
CA THR A 130 6.26 -13.05 5.72
C THR A 130 5.10 -13.49 4.84
N LEU A 131 3.96 -12.81 4.93
CA LEU A 131 2.78 -13.16 4.14
C LEU A 131 3.01 -12.98 2.64
N ARG A 132 3.73 -11.92 2.23
CA ARG A 132 4.07 -11.67 0.84
C ARG A 132 4.97 -12.76 0.27
N ALA A 133 6.07 -13.08 0.94
CA ALA A 133 6.99 -14.10 0.48
C ALA A 133 6.29 -15.46 0.34
N LYS A 134 5.45 -15.81 1.31
CA LYS A 134 4.66 -17.06 1.23
C LYS A 134 3.67 -17.04 0.07
N SER A 135 3.00 -15.92 -0.19
CA SER A 135 2.09 -15.78 -1.32
C SER A 135 2.80 -15.98 -2.66
N ILE A 136 3.96 -15.35 -2.86
CA ILE A 136 4.76 -15.51 -4.08
C ILE A 136 5.24 -16.95 -4.26
N TYR A 137 5.67 -17.60 -3.18
CA TYR A 137 6.06 -19.01 -3.22
C TYR A 137 4.87 -19.90 -3.65
N ASP A 138 3.71 -19.76 -2.99
CA ASP A 138 2.53 -20.55 -3.29
C ASP A 138 2.03 -20.32 -4.72
N ASP A 139 2.00 -19.08 -5.19
CA ASP A 139 1.60 -18.73 -6.56
C ASP A 139 2.57 -19.35 -7.58
N THR A 140 3.88 -19.29 -7.33
CA THR A 140 4.89 -19.88 -8.20
C THR A 140 4.73 -21.40 -8.32
N VAL A 141 4.49 -22.08 -7.20
CA VAL A 141 4.25 -23.52 -7.15
C VAL A 141 2.94 -23.87 -7.87
N ASN A 142 1.85 -23.12 -7.59
CA ASN A 142 0.54 -23.36 -8.20
C ASN A 142 0.53 -23.14 -9.72
N MET A 143 1.34 -22.20 -10.21
CA MET A 143 1.54 -21.97 -11.65
C MET A 143 2.41 -23.05 -12.32
N GLY A 144 3.00 -23.96 -11.55
CA GLY A 144 3.87 -25.02 -12.06
C GLY A 144 5.20 -24.52 -12.63
N ILE A 145 5.67 -23.35 -12.20
CA ILE A 145 6.95 -22.78 -12.65
C ILE A 145 8.07 -23.64 -12.09
N LYS A 146 8.81 -24.32 -12.98
CA LYS A 146 9.93 -25.20 -12.62
C LYS A 146 11.29 -24.50 -12.70
N ASP A 147 11.44 -23.61 -13.67
CA ASP A 147 12.66 -22.83 -13.88
C ASP A 147 12.60 -21.52 -13.11
N ILE A 148 13.00 -21.59 -11.84
CA ILE A 148 13.00 -20.44 -10.94
C ILE A 148 14.04 -19.39 -11.38
N ASP A 149 15.13 -19.82 -12.00
CA ASP A 149 16.20 -18.92 -12.40
C ASP A 149 15.80 -18.01 -13.59
N SER A 150 14.72 -18.36 -14.31
CA SER A 150 14.13 -17.50 -15.34
C SER A 150 13.29 -16.32 -14.78
N MET A 151 13.02 -16.31 -13.47
CA MET A 151 12.23 -15.27 -12.83
C MET A 151 13.08 -14.01 -12.57
N THR A 152 12.40 -12.90 -12.26
CA THR A 152 13.10 -11.69 -11.83
C THR A 152 13.81 -11.90 -10.49
N PHE A 153 14.87 -11.13 -10.26
CA PHE A 153 15.61 -11.19 -8.99
C PHE A 153 14.70 -11.10 -7.76
N GLN A 154 13.75 -10.16 -7.79
CA GLN A 154 12.81 -9.96 -6.70
C GLN A 154 11.92 -11.19 -6.46
N ALA A 155 11.44 -11.81 -7.54
CA ALA A 155 10.61 -13.00 -7.44
C ALA A 155 11.41 -14.22 -6.92
N ILE A 156 12.65 -14.38 -7.34
CA ILE A 156 13.56 -15.43 -6.81
C ILE A 156 13.79 -15.22 -5.31
N TRP A 157 14.06 -13.98 -4.91
CA TRP A 157 14.28 -13.64 -3.50
C TRP A 157 13.05 -13.97 -2.63
N GLU A 158 11.87 -13.56 -3.07
CA GLU A 158 10.59 -13.86 -2.40
C GLU A 158 10.31 -15.37 -2.36
N TYR A 159 10.52 -16.07 -3.47
CA TYR A 159 10.33 -17.52 -3.56
C TYR A 159 11.21 -18.26 -2.54
N LYS A 160 12.50 -17.93 -2.49
CA LYS A 160 13.45 -18.54 -1.53
C LYS A 160 13.06 -18.26 -0.09
N LYS A 161 12.67 -17.03 0.23
CA LYS A 161 12.17 -16.67 1.56
C LYS A 161 10.89 -17.41 1.89
N GLY A 162 9.93 -17.43 0.95
CA GLY A 162 8.63 -18.06 1.12
C GLY A 162 8.66 -19.57 1.33
N SER A 163 9.64 -20.27 0.71
CA SER A 163 9.81 -21.71 0.85
C SER A 163 10.17 -22.16 2.27
N ALA A 164 10.76 -21.27 3.07
CA ALA A 164 11.16 -21.54 4.46
C ALA A 164 10.06 -21.20 5.49
N ILE A 165 8.95 -20.59 5.06
CA ILE A 165 7.87 -20.14 5.94
C ILE A 165 6.93 -21.31 6.26
N ASN A 166 6.80 -21.64 7.54
CA ASN A 166 5.91 -22.68 8.05
C ASN A 166 4.55 -22.11 8.54
N SER A 167 3.66 -23.00 8.99
CA SER A 167 2.31 -22.60 9.46
C SER A 167 2.35 -21.70 10.69
N GLU A 168 3.28 -21.89 11.61
CA GLU A 168 3.42 -21.06 12.80
C GLU A 168 3.81 -19.62 12.44
N ASN A 169 4.72 -19.44 11.47
CA ASN A 169 5.09 -18.14 10.96
C ASN A 169 3.89 -17.41 10.35
N ILE A 170 3.05 -18.13 9.61
CA ILE A 170 1.84 -17.58 9.00
C ILE A 170 0.84 -17.14 10.08
N GLU A 171 0.56 -17.99 11.06
CA GLU A 171 -0.38 -17.68 12.15
C GLU A 171 0.08 -16.48 12.97
N LEU A 172 1.37 -16.41 13.28
CA LEU A 172 1.96 -15.25 13.95
C LEU A 172 1.77 -13.98 13.12
N ALA A 173 2.12 -14.01 11.84
CA ALA A 173 1.99 -12.87 10.93
C ALA A 173 0.53 -12.40 10.78
N LEU A 174 -0.44 -13.32 10.69
CA LEU A 174 -1.87 -12.99 10.64
C LEU A 174 -2.36 -12.35 11.94
N THR A 175 -1.91 -12.86 13.08
CA THR A 175 -2.24 -12.31 14.40
C THR A 175 -1.69 -10.89 14.56
N GLN A 176 -0.45 -10.68 14.17
CA GLN A 176 0.21 -9.37 14.21
C GLN A 176 -0.47 -8.38 13.27
N LYS A 177 -0.78 -8.78 12.03
CA LYS A 177 -1.55 -7.97 11.08
C LYS A 177 -2.89 -7.52 11.67
N LYS A 178 -3.63 -8.45 12.31
CA LYS A 178 -4.90 -8.12 12.95
C LYS A 178 -4.76 -7.06 14.06
N LYS A 179 -3.73 -7.17 14.90
CA LYS A 179 -3.44 -6.17 15.94
C LYS A 179 -3.12 -4.80 15.34
N CYS A 180 -2.29 -4.75 14.29
CA CYS A 180 -1.96 -3.51 13.60
C CYS A 180 -3.21 -2.87 12.96
N LEU A 181 -4.08 -3.65 12.33
CA LEU A 181 -5.34 -3.15 11.77
C LEU A 181 -6.26 -2.56 12.85
N GLN A 182 -6.34 -3.18 14.02
CA GLN A 182 -7.12 -2.64 15.14
C GLN A 182 -6.57 -1.28 15.62
N GLN A 183 -5.24 -1.11 15.63
CA GLN A 183 -4.61 0.16 15.98
C GLN A 183 -4.88 1.24 14.93
N ILE A 184 -4.79 0.89 13.64
CA ILE A 184 -5.10 1.81 12.54
C ILE A 184 -6.58 2.21 12.56
N ASN A 185 -7.50 1.28 12.79
CA ASN A 185 -8.93 1.57 12.88
C ASN A 185 -9.24 2.57 14.01
N LYS A 186 -8.58 2.46 15.16
CA LYS A 186 -8.71 3.45 16.25
C LYS A 186 -8.27 4.85 15.83
N ILE A 187 -7.27 4.97 14.96
CA ILE A 187 -6.88 6.28 14.43
C ILE A 187 -7.99 6.83 13.53
N PHE A 188 -8.58 5.99 12.68
CA PHE A 188 -9.67 6.37 11.79
C PHE A 188 -11.00 6.72 12.53
N GLU A 189 -11.13 6.44 13.81
CA GLU A 189 -12.25 6.96 14.62
C GLU A 189 -12.24 8.50 14.74
N ASN A 190 -11.06 9.13 14.53
CA ASN A 190 -10.87 10.57 14.70
C ASN A 190 -10.40 11.30 13.43
N PHE A 191 -10.02 10.56 12.38
CA PHE A 191 -9.48 11.11 11.14
C PHE A 191 -10.15 10.48 9.93
N ASP A 192 -10.42 11.29 8.92
CA ASP A 192 -10.98 10.83 7.65
C ASP A 192 -9.89 10.29 6.72
N LEU A 193 -8.69 10.86 6.79
CA LEU A 193 -7.54 10.49 5.95
C LEU A 193 -6.27 10.37 6.80
N LEU A 194 -5.40 9.44 6.40
CA LEU A 194 -4.03 9.34 6.91
C LEU A 194 -3.07 9.58 5.75
N THR A 195 -2.06 10.40 5.98
CA THR A 195 -1.07 10.77 4.96
C THR A 195 0.36 10.48 5.44
N LEU A 196 1.20 10.08 4.51
CA LEU A 196 2.63 9.86 4.69
C LEU A 196 3.32 10.01 3.33
N PRO A 197 4.67 10.15 3.26
CA PRO A 197 5.38 10.16 2.00
C PRO A 197 5.10 8.88 1.19
N SER A 198 4.86 9.04 -0.11
CA SER A 198 4.57 7.91 -1.01
C SER A 198 5.81 7.07 -1.34
N ALA A 199 7.01 7.61 -1.13
CA ALA A 199 8.28 6.94 -1.31
C ALA A 199 9.30 7.44 -0.28
N GLN A 200 10.29 6.59 0.04
CA GLN A 200 11.36 6.91 0.98
C GLN A 200 12.52 7.65 0.31
N ILE A 201 12.60 7.61 -1.02
CA ILE A 201 13.69 8.16 -1.82
C ILE A 201 13.17 8.97 -2.98
N PHE A 202 14.00 9.88 -3.48
CA PHE A 202 13.78 10.54 -4.76
C PHE A 202 14.00 9.57 -5.94
N PRO A 203 13.54 9.92 -7.16
CA PRO A 203 13.85 9.16 -8.35
C PRO A 203 15.37 8.97 -8.50
N PHE A 204 15.78 7.75 -8.75
CA PHE A 204 17.18 7.36 -8.94
C PHE A 204 17.43 6.87 -10.39
N ASP A 205 18.70 6.67 -10.75
CA ASP A 205 19.08 6.24 -12.10
C ASP A 205 18.41 4.90 -12.44
N LYS A 206 17.80 4.83 -13.61
CA LYS A 206 17.10 3.63 -14.13
C LYS A 206 17.97 2.39 -14.28
N GLN A 207 19.30 2.53 -14.29
CA GLN A 207 20.24 1.43 -14.35
C GLN A 207 20.50 0.80 -12.98
N ILE A 208 20.15 1.52 -11.90
CA ILE A 208 20.22 1.00 -10.54
C ILE A 208 19.00 0.11 -10.33
N GLN A 209 19.21 -1.16 -9.99
CA GLN A 209 18.13 -2.11 -9.79
C GLN A 209 17.25 -1.72 -8.58
N TYR A 210 17.85 -1.32 -7.48
CA TYR A 210 17.24 -0.71 -6.29
C TYR A 210 18.32 -0.03 -5.46
N PRO A 211 18.00 1.03 -4.71
CA PRO A 211 18.94 1.65 -3.79
C PRO A 211 19.33 0.71 -2.65
N THR A 212 20.61 0.69 -2.33
CA THR A 212 21.15 -0.16 -1.26
C THR A 212 21.33 0.57 0.07
N GLU A 213 21.14 1.90 0.05
CA GLU A 213 21.22 2.75 1.25
C GLU A 213 20.34 4.00 1.12
N ILE A 214 19.88 4.55 2.24
CA ILE A 214 19.23 5.84 2.37
C ILE A 214 19.93 6.62 3.48
N ASN A 215 20.39 7.85 3.20
CA ASN A 215 21.12 8.69 4.16
C ASN A 215 22.28 7.92 4.84
N LYS A 216 23.04 7.13 4.09
CA LYS A 216 24.16 6.29 4.57
C LYS A 216 23.75 5.12 5.48
N VAL A 217 22.47 4.86 5.64
CA VAL A 217 21.95 3.68 6.33
C VAL A 217 21.68 2.60 5.29
N LYS A 218 22.33 1.45 5.43
CA LYS A 218 22.17 0.32 4.51
C LYS A 218 20.77 -0.28 4.62
N LEU A 219 20.23 -0.68 3.48
CA LEU A 219 18.98 -1.41 3.37
C LEU A 219 19.27 -2.92 3.30
N ASP A 220 18.41 -3.70 3.90
CA ASP A 220 18.51 -5.16 3.93
C ASP A 220 17.60 -5.85 2.89
N THR A 221 16.82 -5.07 2.18
CA THR A 221 15.82 -5.54 1.23
C THR A 221 15.62 -4.54 0.09
N TYR A 222 15.05 -5.02 -1.01
CA TYR A 222 14.68 -4.19 -2.17
C TYR A 222 13.31 -3.49 -2.03
N HIS A 223 12.59 -3.77 -0.97
CA HIS A 223 11.25 -3.20 -0.73
C HIS A 223 11.31 -1.72 -0.36
#